data_f5e6f201536c0f3c2183fb6261b53644
#
_entry.id   f5e6f201536c0f3c2183fb6261b53644
#
_cell.length_a   1.000
_cell.length_b   1.000
_cell.length_c   1.000
_cell.angle_alpha   90.00
_cell.angle_beta   90.00
_cell.angle_gamma   90.00
#
_symmetry.space_group_name_H-M   'P 1'
#
loop_
_entity.id
_entity.type
_entity.pdbx_description
1 polymer ?
#
loop_
_entity_poly.entity_id
_entity_poly.type
_entity_poly.pdbx_seq_one_letter_code
_entity_poly.pdbx_strand_id
1 'polypeptide(L)'
;AHLERAIINFYLDLHTTKQGYTEMLPPFIVNGDSMRGTSQLPKFKEDMYKVSRGDGDSADLDKSGWYLVPTAEVPVTNYYRGEILDGDKLPQKFCAYTACFRAEAGSAGRDTRGLIRQHEFNKVEMVKFARPDQSWAELESLTHDAEECLQLLGLPHRVIVLCTGDMGFGSAKTYDVEVWMPSYNSYKEISSCSNMTDFQRRRMQTRY
;
A
#
# COMPACT_ATOMS: atom_id res chain seq x y z
N ALA A 1 -8.92 -19.97 -4.15
CA ALA A 1 -7.58 -20.31 -3.67
C ALA A 1 -6.55 -20.48 -4.80
N HIS A 2 -6.79 -21.37 -5.81
CA HIS A 2 -5.79 -21.59 -6.87
C HIS A 2 -5.59 -20.35 -7.74
N LEU A 3 -6.65 -19.71 -8.22
CA LEU A 3 -6.60 -18.51 -9.05
C LEU A 3 -5.93 -17.34 -8.30
N GLU A 4 -6.33 -17.12 -7.06
CA GLU A 4 -5.76 -16.07 -6.21
C GLU A 4 -4.26 -16.24 -6.03
N ARG A 5 -3.82 -17.45 -5.66
CA ARG A 5 -2.40 -17.77 -5.52
C ARG A 5 -1.64 -17.63 -6.84
N ALA A 6 -2.24 -18.01 -7.96
CA ALA A 6 -1.64 -17.85 -9.27
C ALA A 6 -1.45 -16.36 -9.64
N ILE A 7 -2.43 -15.50 -9.31
CA ILE A 7 -2.33 -14.05 -9.52
C ILE A 7 -1.27 -13.43 -8.61
N ILE A 8 -1.20 -13.82 -7.35
CA ILE A 8 -0.17 -13.34 -6.42
C ILE A 8 1.22 -13.68 -6.96
N ASN A 9 1.46 -14.93 -7.33
CA ASN A 9 2.74 -15.36 -7.89
C ASN A 9 3.05 -14.62 -9.20
N PHE A 10 2.07 -14.48 -10.09
CA PHE A 10 2.23 -13.76 -11.34
C PHE A 10 2.68 -12.29 -11.11
N TYR A 11 2.08 -11.59 -10.16
CA TYR A 11 2.47 -10.21 -9.85
C TYR A 11 3.87 -10.14 -9.25
N LEU A 12 4.20 -11.00 -8.29
CA LEU A 12 5.54 -11.05 -7.70
C LEU A 12 6.61 -11.37 -8.74
N ASP A 13 6.37 -12.36 -9.59
CA ASP A 13 7.29 -12.73 -10.66
C ASP A 13 7.47 -11.59 -11.68
N LEU A 14 6.39 -10.93 -12.08
CA LEU A 14 6.43 -9.78 -12.99
C LEU A 14 7.26 -8.63 -12.41
N HIS A 15 6.96 -8.25 -11.16
CA HIS A 15 7.66 -7.14 -10.49
C HIS A 15 9.16 -7.45 -10.30
N THR A 16 9.51 -8.67 -9.92
CA THR A 16 10.91 -9.03 -9.62
C THR A 16 11.73 -9.32 -10.86
N THR A 17 11.16 -10.02 -11.86
CA THR A 17 11.94 -10.48 -13.02
C THR A 17 11.97 -9.47 -14.15
N LYS A 18 10.92 -8.67 -14.33
CA LYS A 18 10.77 -7.74 -15.45
C LYS A 18 10.89 -6.27 -15.05
N GLN A 19 10.25 -5.89 -13.96
CA GLN A 19 10.14 -4.49 -13.57
C GLN A 19 11.22 -4.02 -12.58
N GLY A 20 12.08 -4.94 -12.10
CA GLY A 20 13.28 -4.65 -11.32
C GLY A 20 13.03 -4.29 -9.86
N TYR A 21 11.96 -4.82 -9.27
CA TYR A 21 11.70 -4.72 -7.83
C TYR A 21 12.41 -5.82 -7.05
N THR A 22 12.77 -5.51 -5.82
CA THR A 22 13.23 -6.49 -4.84
C THR A 22 12.06 -6.95 -4.00
N GLU A 23 11.82 -8.26 -3.96
CA GLU A 23 10.76 -8.84 -3.11
C GLU A 23 11.16 -8.78 -1.65
N MET A 24 10.20 -8.37 -0.80
CA MET A 24 10.32 -8.36 0.65
C MET A 24 9.22 -9.20 1.29
N LEU A 25 9.53 -9.84 2.40
CA LEU A 25 8.55 -10.50 3.28
C LEU A 25 8.46 -9.70 4.60
N PRO A 26 7.59 -8.69 4.67
CA PRO A 26 7.48 -7.85 5.84
C PRO A 26 6.58 -8.47 6.93
N PRO A 27 6.65 -7.98 8.19
CA PRO A 27 5.76 -8.40 9.24
C PRO A 27 4.31 -7.94 8.99
N PHE A 28 3.33 -8.73 9.46
CA PHE A 28 1.90 -8.39 9.39
C PHE A 28 1.40 -7.64 10.63
N ILE A 29 2.21 -7.57 11.67
CA ILE A 29 1.95 -6.81 12.89
C ILE A 29 3.02 -5.73 13.01
N VAL A 30 2.58 -4.49 13.20
CA VAL A 30 3.46 -3.32 13.30
C VAL A 30 3.06 -2.47 14.51
N ASN A 31 3.99 -1.64 14.98
CA ASN A 31 3.70 -0.69 16.04
C ASN A 31 2.99 0.57 15.52
N GLY A 32 2.39 1.33 16.45
CA GLY A 32 1.68 2.55 16.12
C GLY A 32 2.56 3.65 15.52
N ASP A 33 3.86 3.65 15.79
CA ASP A 33 4.78 4.62 15.20
C ASP A 33 5.01 4.35 13.71
N SER A 34 5.05 3.07 13.32
CA SER A 34 5.07 2.70 11.89
C SER A 34 3.81 3.14 11.18
N MET A 35 2.64 2.97 11.84
CA MET A 35 1.35 3.43 11.32
C MET A 35 1.28 4.96 11.17
N ARG A 36 1.90 5.72 12.09
CA ARG A 36 2.02 7.18 11.98
C ARG A 36 2.98 7.60 10.87
N GLY A 37 4.05 6.85 10.69
CA GLY A 37 5.05 7.11 9.64
C GLY A 37 4.44 7.17 8.26
N THR A 38 3.50 6.28 7.97
CA THR A 38 2.81 6.16 6.68
C THR A 38 1.40 6.75 6.67
N SER A 39 1.04 7.53 7.67
CA SER A 39 -0.21 8.32 7.70
C SER A 39 -1.50 7.56 8.02
N GLN A 40 -1.46 6.28 8.34
CA GLN A 40 -2.65 5.52 8.76
C GLN A 40 -3.19 6.05 10.10
N LEU A 41 -2.31 6.37 11.03
CA LEU A 41 -2.70 7.00 12.29
C LEU A 41 -2.33 8.50 12.28
N PRO A 42 -3.13 9.35 12.94
CA PRO A 42 -4.36 9.05 13.70
C PRO A 42 -5.64 8.96 12.86
N LYS A 43 -5.63 9.39 11.60
CA LYS A 43 -6.85 9.65 10.80
C LYS A 43 -7.73 8.42 10.61
N PHE A 44 -7.13 7.27 10.30
CA PHE A 44 -7.87 6.03 10.00
C PHE A 44 -7.93 5.06 11.18
N LYS A 45 -7.86 5.57 12.42
CA LYS A 45 -7.82 4.76 13.63
C LYS A 45 -9.00 3.76 13.73
N GLU A 46 -10.18 4.17 13.29
CA GLU A 46 -11.39 3.34 13.35
C GLU A 46 -11.38 2.17 12.36
N ASP A 47 -10.57 2.29 11.30
CA ASP A 47 -10.38 1.24 10.30
C ASP A 47 -9.27 0.25 10.65
N MET A 48 -8.50 0.52 11.72
CA MET A 48 -7.35 -0.28 12.08
C MET A 48 -7.68 -1.34 13.13
N TYR A 49 -7.29 -2.59 12.89
CA TYR A 49 -7.33 -3.65 13.90
C TYR A 49 -6.16 -3.50 14.86
N LYS A 50 -6.49 -3.20 16.12
CA LYS A 50 -5.52 -3.18 17.21
C LYS A 50 -5.34 -4.58 17.79
N VAL A 51 -4.08 -4.98 17.99
CA VAL A 51 -3.74 -6.27 18.61
C VAL A 51 -3.46 -6.05 20.09
N SER A 52 -4.05 -6.88 20.95
CA SER A 52 -3.75 -6.97 22.37
C SER A 52 -3.08 -8.29 22.70
N ARG A 53 -2.15 -8.30 23.67
CA ARG A 53 -1.64 -9.53 24.23
C ARG A 53 -2.63 -10.12 25.24
N GLY A 54 -2.77 -11.43 25.26
CA GLY A 54 -3.79 -12.12 26.07
C GLY A 54 -3.54 -12.14 27.59
N ASP A 55 -2.45 -11.60 28.08
CA ASP A 55 -1.99 -11.63 29.46
C ASP A 55 -2.34 -10.37 30.28
N GLY A 56 -3.40 -9.67 29.89
CA GLY A 56 -3.92 -8.53 30.64
C GLY A 56 -3.04 -7.30 30.61
N ASP A 57 -2.30 -7.17 29.56
CA ASP A 57 -1.61 -5.97 29.13
C ASP A 57 -0.98 -5.12 30.23
N SER A 58 0.27 -5.34 30.48
CA SER A 58 1.07 -4.33 31.15
C SER A 58 1.14 -3.09 30.24
N ALA A 59 0.63 -1.99 30.74
CA ALA A 59 0.55 -0.68 30.07
C ALA A 59 1.88 -0.11 29.53
N ASP A 60 2.96 -0.88 29.60
CA ASP A 60 4.33 -0.43 29.36
C ASP A 60 4.98 -0.93 28.06
N LEU A 61 4.34 -1.78 27.26
CA LEU A 61 5.05 -2.43 26.16
C LEU A 61 5.07 -1.66 24.84
N ASP A 62 4.28 -0.68 24.67
CA ASP A 62 4.36 0.35 23.62
C ASP A 62 3.15 1.28 23.73
N LYS A 63 3.34 2.49 24.20
CA LYS A 63 2.27 3.53 24.27
C LYS A 63 1.59 3.75 22.92
N SER A 64 2.24 3.33 21.83
CA SER A 64 1.69 3.42 20.48
C SER A 64 0.73 2.29 20.10
N GLY A 65 0.80 1.14 20.79
CA GLY A 65 0.02 -0.08 20.51
C GLY A 65 0.54 -0.88 19.32
N TRP A 66 -0.05 -2.07 19.12
CA TRP A 66 0.23 -2.96 18.01
C TRP A 66 -0.98 -3.07 17.09
N TYR A 67 -0.74 -3.20 15.79
CA TYR A 67 -1.78 -3.18 14.77
C TYR A 67 -1.51 -4.24 13.70
N LEU A 68 -2.57 -4.86 13.18
CA LEU A 68 -2.50 -5.58 11.92
C LEU A 68 -2.31 -4.60 10.77
N VAL A 69 -1.47 -4.95 9.81
CA VAL A 69 -1.20 -4.05 8.67
C VAL A 69 -2.42 -3.89 7.76
N PRO A 70 -2.84 -2.66 7.44
CA PRO A 70 -3.89 -2.41 6.45
C PRO A 70 -3.36 -2.48 5.01
N THR A 71 -2.05 -2.48 4.85
CA THR A 71 -1.30 -2.47 3.60
C THR A 71 0.17 -2.76 3.86
N ALA A 72 0.85 -3.44 2.95
CA ALA A 72 2.29 -3.65 3.03
C ALA A 72 3.09 -2.35 2.90
N GLU A 73 2.48 -1.25 2.43
CA GLU A 73 3.09 0.08 2.45
C GLU A 73 3.66 0.41 3.84
N VAL A 74 2.94 0.07 4.91
CA VAL A 74 3.37 0.40 6.27
C VAL A 74 4.74 -0.22 6.61
N PRO A 75 4.91 -1.54 6.63
CA PRO A 75 6.19 -2.13 6.98
C PRO A 75 7.28 -1.89 5.95
N VAL A 76 6.96 -1.91 4.65
CA VAL A 76 7.96 -1.72 3.59
C VAL A 76 8.52 -0.30 3.60
N THR A 77 7.66 0.72 3.73
CA THR A 77 8.12 2.12 3.77
C THR A 77 8.90 2.41 5.05
N ASN A 78 8.53 1.78 6.18
CA ASN A 78 9.26 1.91 7.45
C ASN A 78 10.57 1.11 7.50
N TYR A 79 10.91 0.32 6.49
CA TYR A 79 12.17 -0.42 6.43
C TYR A 79 13.39 0.49 6.61
N TYR A 80 13.33 1.69 6.06
CA TYR A 80 14.38 2.69 6.18
C TYR A 80 14.11 3.77 7.23
N ARG A 81 13.25 3.48 8.21
CA ARG A 81 12.98 4.42 9.30
C ARG A 81 14.24 4.75 10.09
N GLY A 82 14.55 6.04 10.21
CA GLY A 82 15.74 6.54 10.92
C GLY A 82 17.04 6.40 10.14
N GLU A 83 17.01 5.86 8.93
CA GLU A 83 18.19 5.61 8.13
C GLU A 83 18.60 6.81 7.26
N ILE A 84 19.89 6.85 6.93
CA ILE A 84 20.46 7.74 5.91
C ILE A 84 20.86 6.88 4.73
N LEU A 85 20.16 7.04 3.62
CA LEU A 85 20.35 6.24 2.41
C LEU A 85 21.48 6.82 1.56
N ASP A 86 22.14 5.95 0.81
CA ASP A 86 23.07 6.34 -0.24
C ASP A 86 22.26 6.88 -1.44
N GLY A 87 22.36 8.19 -1.70
CA GLY A 87 21.62 8.86 -2.78
C GLY A 87 21.94 8.33 -4.17
N ASP A 88 23.13 7.74 -4.37
CA ASP A 88 23.54 7.19 -5.66
C ASP A 88 22.87 5.82 -5.95
N LYS A 89 22.29 5.20 -4.92
CA LYS A 89 21.53 3.95 -5.04
C LYS A 89 20.03 4.14 -5.23
N LEU A 90 19.56 5.38 -5.29
CA LEU A 90 18.16 5.69 -5.57
C LEU A 90 17.91 5.80 -7.09
N PRO A 91 16.75 5.37 -7.59
CA PRO A 91 15.61 4.84 -6.83
C PRO A 91 15.81 3.38 -6.37
N GLN A 92 15.30 3.06 -5.19
CA GLN A 92 15.15 1.66 -4.74
C GLN A 92 13.70 1.25 -4.84
N LYS A 93 13.46 0.03 -5.34
CA LYS A 93 12.14 -0.50 -5.65
C LYS A 93 11.92 -1.79 -4.89
N PHE A 94 10.83 -1.86 -4.13
CA PHE A 94 10.45 -3.05 -3.38
C PHE A 94 9.02 -3.46 -3.72
N CYS A 95 8.77 -4.77 -3.75
CA CYS A 95 7.43 -5.33 -3.79
C CYS A 95 7.25 -6.31 -2.64
N ALA A 96 6.02 -6.42 -2.14
CA ALA A 96 5.70 -7.32 -1.04
C ALA A 96 4.27 -7.84 -1.14
N TYR A 97 4.09 -9.12 -0.90
CA TYR A 97 2.77 -9.71 -0.67
C TYR A 97 2.45 -9.70 0.81
N THR A 98 1.27 -9.22 1.18
CA THR A 98 0.71 -9.36 2.52
C THR A 98 -0.79 -9.59 2.50
N ALA A 99 -1.31 -10.29 3.53
CA ALA A 99 -2.68 -10.06 3.96
C ALA A 99 -2.79 -8.62 4.49
N CYS A 100 -3.89 -7.96 4.17
CA CYS A 100 -4.21 -6.59 4.59
C CYS A 100 -5.50 -6.60 5.38
N PHE A 101 -5.54 -5.87 6.49
CA PHE A 101 -6.64 -5.91 7.46
C PHE A 101 -7.25 -4.53 7.61
N ARG A 102 -8.56 -4.39 7.31
CA ARG A 102 -9.31 -3.14 7.46
C ARG A 102 -10.67 -3.41 8.11
N ALA A 103 -11.03 -2.63 9.11
CA ALA A 103 -12.32 -2.78 9.80
C ALA A 103 -13.50 -2.29 8.94
N GLU A 104 -13.23 -1.51 7.88
CA GLU A 104 -14.24 -0.97 6.96
C GLU A 104 -15.37 -0.21 7.70
N ALA A 105 -15.01 0.53 8.76
CA ALA A 105 -15.95 1.11 9.74
C ALA A 105 -16.94 2.12 9.14
N GLY A 106 -16.59 2.78 8.03
CA GLY A 106 -17.46 3.72 7.33
C GLY A 106 -18.17 3.14 6.10
N SER A 107 -17.98 1.84 5.81
CA SER A 107 -18.48 1.25 4.58
C SER A 107 -19.97 0.96 4.62
N ALA A 108 -20.69 1.38 3.59
CA ALA A 108 -22.10 1.10 3.41
C ALA A 108 -22.43 0.87 1.92
N GLY A 109 -23.55 0.19 1.66
CA GLY A 109 -24.08 0.04 0.31
C GLY A 109 -23.83 -1.31 -0.33
N ARG A 110 -23.87 -1.36 -1.68
CA ARG A 110 -23.79 -2.59 -2.47
C ARG A 110 -22.42 -3.27 -2.35
N ASP A 111 -21.35 -2.49 -2.25
CA ASP A 111 -19.98 -2.99 -2.24
C ASP A 111 -19.64 -3.78 -0.95
N THR A 112 -20.44 -3.62 0.13
CA THR A 112 -20.31 -4.40 1.37
C THR A 112 -20.94 -5.79 1.29
N ARG A 113 -21.64 -6.09 0.18
CA ARG A 113 -22.26 -7.39 -0.06
C ARG A 113 -21.45 -8.13 -1.12
N GLY A 114 -20.68 -9.13 -0.73
CA GLY A 114 -19.86 -9.94 -1.63
C GLY A 114 -18.36 -9.80 -1.39
N LEU A 115 -17.55 -9.88 -2.45
CA LEU A 115 -16.09 -10.00 -2.34
C LEU A 115 -15.30 -8.70 -2.54
N ILE A 116 -15.95 -7.56 -2.84
CA ILE A 116 -15.22 -6.33 -3.17
C ILE A 116 -14.65 -5.67 -1.90
N ARG A 117 -15.41 -5.66 -0.79
CA ARG A 117 -14.96 -5.13 0.48
C ARG A 117 -14.90 -6.25 1.51
N GLN A 118 -13.68 -6.49 1.99
CA GLN A 118 -13.36 -7.55 2.94
C GLN A 118 -12.58 -6.98 4.11
N HIS A 119 -12.76 -7.57 5.29
CA HIS A 119 -11.98 -7.23 6.49
C HIS A 119 -10.54 -7.71 6.40
N GLU A 120 -10.32 -8.76 5.61
CA GLU A 120 -9.00 -9.26 5.23
C GLU A 120 -8.98 -9.52 3.73
N PHE A 121 -7.96 -9.05 3.04
CA PHE A 121 -7.72 -9.29 1.61
C PHE A 121 -6.22 -9.36 1.32
N ASN A 122 -5.88 -10.02 0.22
CA ASN A 122 -4.50 -10.17 -0.21
C ASN A 122 -4.09 -9.04 -1.16
N LYS A 123 -2.87 -8.50 -0.98
CA LYS A 123 -2.34 -7.44 -1.84
C LYS A 123 -0.85 -7.66 -2.12
N VAL A 124 -0.46 -7.46 -3.36
CA VAL A 124 0.94 -7.26 -3.76
C VAL A 124 1.16 -5.76 -3.87
N GLU A 125 2.02 -5.23 -3.02
CA GLU A 125 2.32 -3.81 -2.90
C GLU A 125 3.63 -3.48 -3.57
N MET A 126 3.71 -2.32 -4.21
CA MET A 126 4.94 -1.75 -4.75
C MET A 126 5.30 -0.46 -4.03
N VAL A 127 6.56 -0.31 -3.62
CA VAL A 127 7.07 0.90 -2.97
C VAL A 127 8.37 1.32 -3.64
N LYS A 128 8.48 2.60 -3.97
CA LYS A 128 9.72 3.19 -4.50
C LYS A 128 10.24 4.28 -3.56
N PHE A 129 11.53 4.21 -3.26
CA PHE A 129 12.27 5.30 -2.62
C PHE A 129 13.04 6.03 -3.70
N ALA A 130 12.68 7.28 -3.95
CA ALA A 130 13.22 8.08 -5.04
C ALA A 130 13.76 9.43 -4.53
N ARG A 131 14.69 10.00 -5.27
CA ARG A 131 15.13 11.38 -5.06
C ARG A 131 14.02 12.36 -5.45
N PRO A 132 13.93 13.54 -4.81
CA PRO A 132 12.88 14.52 -5.12
C PRO A 132 12.79 14.91 -6.59
N ASP A 133 13.94 15.06 -7.25
CA ASP A 133 14.04 15.40 -8.67
C ASP A 133 13.53 14.31 -9.62
N GLN A 134 13.47 13.07 -9.15
CA GLN A 134 13.01 11.90 -9.91
C GLN A 134 11.60 11.45 -9.51
N SER A 135 11.06 11.90 -8.37
CA SER A 135 9.86 11.33 -7.75
C SER A 135 8.62 11.38 -8.64
N TRP A 136 8.49 12.39 -9.49
CA TRP A 136 7.36 12.49 -10.42
C TRP A 136 7.46 11.49 -11.56
N ALA A 137 8.66 11.31 -12.14
CA ALA A 137 8.90 10.29 -13.16
C ALA A 137 8.73 8.87 -12.59
N GLU A 138 9.13 8.67 -11.33
CA GLU A 138 8.94 7.39 -10.64
C GLU A 138 7.47 7.10 -10.31
N LEU A 139 6.63 8.11 -10.09
CA LEU A 139 5.18 7.92 -10.00
C LEU A 139 4.58 7.43 -11.32
N GLU A 140 4.94 8.06 -12.44
CA GLU A 140 4.46 7.63 -13.77
C GLU A 140 4.93 6.19 -14.08
N SER A 141 6.19 5.87 -13.78
CA SER A 141 6.71 4.52 -13.93
C SER A 141 6.03 3.51 -13.01
N LEU A 142 5.72 3.87 -11.75
CA LEU A 142 4.98 3.02 -10.82
C LEU A 142 3.57 2.70 -11.33
N THR A 143 2.90 3.73 -11.86
CA THR A 143 1.56 3.58 -12.44
C THR A 143 1.58 2.68 -13.66
N HIS A 144 2.58 2.84 -14.53
CA HIS A 144 2.78 1.96 -15.68
C HIS A 144 3.03 0.50 -15.28
N ASP A 145 3.86 0.28 -14.24
CA ASP A 145 4.12 -1.06 -13.70
C ASP A 145 2.82 -1.72 -13.19
N ALA A 146 1.91 -0.94 -12.57
CA ALA A 146 0.61 -1.44 -12.12
C ALA A 146 -0.34 -1.73 -13.31
N GLU A 147 -0.39 -0.86 -14.33
CA GLU A 147 -1.19 -1.09 -15.53
C GLU A 147 -0.75 -2.32 -16.30
N GLU A 148 0.56 -2.58 -16.40
CA GLU A 148 1.10 -3.74 -17.12
C GLU A 148 0.55 -5.05 -16.56
N CYS A 149 0.29 -5.14 -15.25
CA CYS A 149 -0.36 -6.30 -14.65
C CYS A 149 -1.71 -6.60 -15.30
N LEU A 150 -2.53 -5.57 -15.51
CA LEU A 150 -3.85 -5.71 -16.11
C LEU A 150 -3.80 -5.94 -17.61
N GLN A 151 -2.85 -5.30 -18.30
CA GLN A 151 -2.63 -5.49 -19.72
C GLN A 151 -2.26 -6.94 -20.02
N LEU A 152 -1.35 -7.52 -19.25
CA LEU A 152 -0.94 -8.93 -19.42
C LEU A 152 -2.04 -9.91 -19.04
N LEU A 153 -2.94 -9.55 -18.14
CA LEU A 153 -4.14 -10.35 -17.82
C LEU A 153 -5.28 -10.13 -18.81
N GLY A 154 -5.14 -9.20 -19.77
CA GLY A 154 -6.17 -8.88 -20.75
C GLY A 154 -7.42 -8.25 -20.14
N LEU A 155 -7.30 -7.57 -19.01
CA LEU A 155 -8.41 -6.95 -18.30
C LEU A 155 -8.67 -5.51 -18.79
N PRO A 156 -9.88 -5.14 -19.18
CA PRO A 156 -10.24 -3.77 -19.48
C PRO A 156 -10.09 -2.89 -18.23
N HIS A 157 -9.31 -1.84 -18.34
CA HIS A 157 -9.00 -0.94 -17.23
C HIS A 157 -8.90 0.52 -17.70
N ARG A 158 -8.81 1.42 -16.76
CA ARG A 158 -8.50 2.83 -16.99
C ARG A 158 -7.69 3.39 -15.81
N VAL A 159 -6.96 4.45 -16.06
CA VAL A 159 -6.28 5.23 -15.03
C VAL A 159 -6.97 6.57 -14.88
N ILE A 160 -7.24 6.97 -13.65
CA ILE A 160 -7.80 8.28 -13.32
C ILE A 160 -6.88 9.02 -12.36
N VAL A 161 -6.85 10.34 -12.47
CA VAL A 161 -6.20 11.22 -11.48
C VAL A 161 -7.24 11.58 -10.42
N LEU A 162 -6.92 11.35 -9.15
CA LEU A 162 -7.81 11.73 -8.07
C LEU A 162 -7.86 13.25 -7.89
N CYS A 163 -9.05 13.77 -7.65
CA CYS A 163 -9.21 15.14 -7.19
C CYS A 163 -8.76 15.28 -5.72
N THR A 164 -8.47 16.50 -5.29
CA THR A 164 -7.94 16.77 -3.95
C THR A 164 -8.86 16.34 -2.81
N GLY A 165 -10.18 16.21 -3.07
CA GLY A 165 -11.15 15.75 -2.09
C GLY A 165 -11.08 14.25 -1.81
N ASP A 166 -10.58 13.47 -2.78
CA ASP A 166 -10.50 11.99 -2.69
C ASP A 166 -9.09 11.50 -2.36
N MET A 167 -8.07 12.34 -2.52
CA MET A 167 -6.70 11.97 -2.19
C MET A 167 -6.49 11.74 -0.71
N GLY A 168 -5.65 10.76 -0.37
CA GLY A 168 -5.10 10.61 0.97
C GLY A 168 -4.34 11.88 1.40
N PHE A 169 -4.52 12.33 2.66
CA PHE A 169 -3.95 13.61 3.13
C PHE A 169 -2.40 13.69 3.10
N GLY A 170 -1.72 12.55 2.99
CA GLY A 170 -0.27 12.48 2.84
C GLY A 170 0.22 12.53 1.40
N SER A 171 -0.69 12.44 0.42
CA SER A 171 -0.37 12.37 -1.00
C SER A 171 -0.36 13.76 -1.66
N ALA A 172 0.60 13.99 -2.55
CA ALA A 172 0.67 15.17 -3.39
C ALA A 172 0.01 14.95 -4.77
N LYS A 173 -0.03 13.71 -5.25
CA LYS A 173 -0.73 13.27 -6.47
C LYS A 173 -1.02 11.79 -6.36
N THR A 174 -2.20 11.38 -6.80
CA THR A 174 -2.63 9.99 -6.83
C THR A 174 -3.27 9.65 -8.15
N TYR A 175 -2.88 8.50 -8.71
CA TYR A 175 -3.58 7.81 -9.77
C TYR A 175 -4.27 6.58 -9.19
N ASP A 176 -5.55 6.38 -9.54
CA ASP A 176 -6.22 5.11 -9.34
C ASP A 176 -6.27 4.33 -10.65
N VAL A 177 -5.96 3.06 -10.56
CA VAL A 177 -6.15 2.09 -11.64
C VAL A 177 -7.42 1.33 -11.36
N GLU A 178 -8.38 1.47 -12.28
CA GLU A 178 -9.71 0.88 -12.15
C GLU A 178 -9.92 -0.21 -13.20
N VAL A 179 -10.50 -1.34 -12.81
CA VAL A 179 -10.86 -2.46 -13.69
C VAL A 179 -12.37 -2.46 -13.97
N TRP A 180 -12.75 -2.80 -15.20
CA TRP A 180 -14.14 -2.96 -15.55
C TRP A 180 -14.73 -4.20 -14.87
N MET A 181 -15.81 -4.02 -14.14
CA MET A 181 -16.57 -5.12 -13.50
C MET A 181 -17.95 -5.29 -14.14
N PRO A 182 -18.13 -6.31 -14.98
CA PRO A 182 -19.39 -6.53 -15.70
C PRO A 182 -20.61 -6.65 -14.79
N SER A 183 -20.48 -7.31 -13.63
CA SER A 183 -21.56 -7.48 -12.66
C SER A 183 -22.04 -6.16 -12.03
N TYR A 184 -21.19 -5.14 -12.01
CA TYR A 184 -21.51 -3.80 -11.51
C TYR A 184 -21.84 -2.80 -12.63
N ASN A 185 -21.53 -3.17 -13.86
CA ASN A 185 -21.60 -2.29 -15.04
C ASN A 185 -20.85 -0.96 -14.78
N SER A 186 -19.68 -1.06 -14.17
CA SER A 186 -18.85 0.11 -13.79
C SER A 186 -17.40 -0.29 -13.58
N TYR A 187 -16.52 0.71 -13.65
CA TYR A 187 -15.14 0.58 -13.22
C TYR A 187 -15.06 0.59 -11.70
N LYS A 188 -14.13 -0.18 -11.14
CA LYS A 188 -13.83 -0.24 -9.71
C LYS A 188 -12.32 -0.17 -9.51
N GLU A 189 -11.90 0.66 -8.56
CA GLU A 189 -10.51 0.77 -8.13
C GLU A 189 -9.99 -0.58 -7.63
N ILE A 190 -8.79 -0.93 -8.11
CA ILE A 190 -8.05 -2.10 -7.64
C ILE A 190 -6.62 -1.76 -7.23
N SER A 191 -6.12 -0.58 -7.60
CA SER A 191 -4.79 -0.13 -7.28
C SER A 191 -4.76 1.39 -7.20
N SER A 192 -3.95 1.93 -6.29
CA SER A 192 -3.75 3.37 -6.12
C SER A 192 -2.26 3.67 -6.05
N CYS A 193 -1.77 4.54 -6.93
CA CYS A 193 -0.38 4.92 -7.05
C CYS A 193 -0.19 6.37 -6.64
N SER A 194 0.57 6.62 -5.57
CA SER A 194 0.69 7.95 -4.96
C SER A 194 2.13 8.42 -4.84
N ASN A 195 2.34 9.71 -5.07
CA ASN A 195 3.56 10.40 -4.69
C ASN A 195 3.34 11.13 -3.36
N MET A 196 4.03 10.71 -2.32
CA MET A 196 3.96 11.29 -0.98
C MET A 196 4.95 12.44 -0.78
N THR A 197 5.77 12.74 -1.78
CA THR A 197 6.89 13.70 -1.70
C THR A 197 7.73 13.48 -0.43
N ASP A 198 7.82 14.46 0.45
CA ASP A 198 8.59 14.36 1.69
C ASP A 198 7.74 14.05 2.94
N PHE A 199 6.42 13.87 2.76
CA PHE A 199 5.50 13.74 3.89
C PHE A 199 5.80 12.54 4.79
N GLN A 200 5.92 11.36 4.21
CA GLN A 200 6.22 10.13 4.96
C GLN A 200 7.67 10.11 5.47
N ARG A 201 8.64 10.50 4.62
CA ARG A 201 10.05 10.48 5.03
C ARG A 201 10.34 11.39 6.21
N ARG A 202 9.69 12.55 6.32
CA ARG A 202 9.83 13.44 7.48
C ARG A 202 9.35 12.78 8.76
N ARG A 203 8.23 12.06 8.72
CA ARG A 203 7.69 11.31 9.86
C ARG A 203 8.56 10.14 10.28
N MET A 204 9.15 9.46 9.32
CA MET A 204 10.01 8.30 9.56
C MET A 204 11.47 8.67 9.78
N GLN A 205 11.85 9.95 9.61
CA GLN A 205 13.24 10.40 9.70
C GLN A 205 14.16 9.72 8.65
N THR A 206 13.62 9.28 7.51
CA THR A 206 14.41 8.74 6.41
C THR A 206 15.05 9.88 5.63
N ARG A 207 16.34 9.78 5.36
CA ARG A 207 17.15 10.81 4.69
C ARG A 207 18.07 10.19 3.64
N TYR A 208 18.71 10.98 2.80
CA TYR A 208 19.79 10.61 1.89
C TYR A 208 20.76 11.77 1.74
#